data_6828d2140015ad2f2615c929adfbc810
#
_entry.id   6828d2140015ad2f2615c929adfbc810
#
_cell.length_a   1.000
_cell.length_b   1.000
_cell.length_c   1.000
_cell.angle_alpha   90.00
_cell.angle_beta   90.00
_cell.angle_gamma   90.00
#
_symmetry.space_group_name_H-M   'P 1'
#
loop_
_entity.id
_entity.type
_entity.pdbx_description
1 polymer ?
#
loop_
_entity_poly.entity_id
_entity_poly.type
_entity_poly.pdbx_seq_one_letter_code
_entity_poly.pdbx_strand_id
1 'polypeptide(L)'
;MQNRSRSGLFSFCIFPGYRWCGPGCSGPGAPINDVDACCQKHDQCLNKGISPCQCDKEFMDCLHNKRNRDTDKGRKAAIMYDFMKVRSAFTCGQRKRFL
;
A
#
# COMPACT_ATOMS: atom_id res chain seq x y z
N MET A 1 -16.89 20.82 0.70
CA MET A 1 -16.69 20.94 2.09
C MET A 1 -16.85 19.66 2.81
N GLN A 2 -17.97 19.06 2.71
CA GLN A 2 -18.17 17.84 3.42
C GLN A 2 -17.19 16.79 3.01
N ASN A 3 -16.93 16.74 1.74
CA ASN A 3 -15.97 15.78 1.26
C ASN A 3 -14.64 16.03 1.86
N ARG A 4 -14.31 17.28 2.00
CA ARG A 4 -13.06 17.63 2.54
C ARG A 4 -12.96 17.24 3.99
N SER A 5 -14.02 17.43 4.69
CA SER A 5 -14.09 17.07 6.06
C SER A 5 -13.89 15.58 6.23
N ARG A 6 -14.61 14.82 5.46
CA ARG A 6 -14.47 13.41 5.49
C ARG A 6 -13.10 12.99 5.07
N SER A 7 -12.60 13.63 4.05
CA SER A 7 -11.26 13.32 3.59
C SER A 7 -10.25 13.58 4.66
N GLY A 8 -10.41 14.64 5.40
CA GLY A 8 -9.49 14.93 6.47
C GLY A 8 -9.48 13.84 7.50
N LEU A 9 -10.63 13.27 7.74
CA LEU A 9 -10.75 12.22 8.72
C LEU A 9 -10.18 10.92 8.20
N PHE A 10 -10.48 10.58 6.96
CA PHE A 10 -10.07 9.32 6.38
C PHE A 10 -8.83 9.41 5.55
N SER A 11 -8.36 10.61 5.28
CA SER A 11 -7.13 10.78 4.52
C SER A 11 -5.94 10.86 5.41
N PHE A 12 -6.11 10.53 6.65
CA PHE A 12 -5.00 10.54 7.57
C PHE A 12 -4.02 9.50 7.11
N CYS A 13 -2.81 9.92 6.88
CA CYS A 13 -1.78 9.04 6.37
C CYS A 13 -1.14 8.29 7.53
N ILE A 14 -1.13 6.98 7.44
CA ILE A 14 -0.59 6.16 8.51
C ILE A 14 0.87 6.49 8.76
N PHE A 15 1.62 6.75 7.69
CA PHE A 15 3.02 7.12 7.83
C PHE A 15 3.15 8.61 7.55
N PRO A 16 3.31 9.43 8.59
CA PRO A 16 3.43 10.87 8.38
C PRO A 16 4.53 11.20 7.38
N GLY A 17 4.22 12.10 6.47
CA GLY A 17 5.15 12.51 5.45
C GLY A 17 5.08 11.72 4.17
N TYR A 18 4.52 10.54 4.22
CA TYR A 18 4.36 9.73 3.00
C TYR A 18 3.17 10.27 2.22
N ARG A 19 3.23 10.11 0.91
CA ARG A 19 2.18 10.62 0.05
C ARG A 19 1.27 9.56 -0.49
N TRP A 20 1.76 8.35 -0.62
CA TRP A 20 1.00 7.28 -1.24
C TRP A 20 0.76 6.08 -0.35
N CYS A 21 1.57 5.90 0.67
CA CYS A 21 1.42 4.76 1.58
C CYS A 21 0.40 5.05 2.66
N GLY A 22 -0.58 4.16 2.78
CA GLY A 22 -1.59 4.26 3.81
C GLY A 22 -2.96 4.55 3.24
N PRO A 23 -3.99 4.20 3.97
CA PRO A 23 -5.37 4.33 3.47
C PRO A 23 -5.78 5.72 3.08
N GLY A 24 -5.25 6.72 3.68
CA GLY A 24 -5.63 8.07 3.34
C GLY A 24 -4.64 8.80 2.47
N CYS A 25 -3.63 8.10 2.00
CA CYS A 25 -2.58 8.72 1.23
C CYS A 25 -2.72 8.34 -0.23
N SER A 26 -3.26 9.22 -1.01
CA SER A 26 -3.45 8.97 -2.44
C SER A 26 -2.83 10.08 -3.26
N GLY A 27 -1.71 10.57 -2.83
CA GLY A 27 -1.05 11.66 -3.50
C GLY A 27 -1.64 12.97 -3.01
N PRO A 28 -1.54 14.01 -3.83
CA PRO A 28 -0.82 14.05 -5.09
C PRO A 28 0.68 14.24 -4.88
N GLY A 29 1.36 14.26 -5.99
CA GLY A 29 2.78 14.58 -5.99
C GLY A 29 3.64 13.36 -6.17
N ALA A 30 4.92 13.61 -6.29
CA ALA A 30 5.88 12.53 -6.46
C ALA A 30 6.05 11.77 -5.14
N PRO A 31 6.28 10.46 -5.23
CA PRO A 31 6.56 9.71 -4.01
C PRO A 31 7.82 10.24 -3.34
N ILE A 32 7.84 10.20 -2.02
CA ILE A 32 8.96 10.76 -1.28
C ILE A 32 10.18 9.84 -1.25
N ASN A 33 9.99 8.56 -1.51
CA ASN A 33 11.10 7.62 -1.60
C ASN A 33 10.62 6.39 -2.37
N ASP A 34 11.51 5.40 -2.50
CA ASP A 34 11.19 4.21 -3.28
C ASP A 34 10.11 3.34 -2.65
N VAL A 35 9.97 3.38 -1.34
CA VAL A 35 8.89 2.65 -0.66
C VAL A 35 7.55 3.32 -0.98
N ASP A 36 7.51 4.64 -0.92
CA ASP A 36 6.30 5.39 -1.25
C ASP A 36 5.93 5.16 -2.73
N ALA A 37 6.94 4.98 -3.57
CA ALA A 37 6.70 4.70 -4.99
C ALA A 37 6.01 3.35 -5.17
N CYS A 38 6.32 2.36 -4.33
CA CYS A 38 5.61 1.09 -4.38
C CYS A 38 4.13 1.28 -4.07
N CYS A 39 3.84 2.13 -3.11
CA CYS A 39 2.46 2.43 -2.75
C CYS A 39 1.74 3.14 -3.89
N GLN A 40 2.43 4.04 -4.55
CA GLN A 40 1.84 4.75 -5.69
C GLN A 40 1.46 3.77 -6.80
N LYS A 41 2.34 2.84 -7.10
CA LYS A 41 2.05 1.84 -8.12
C LYS A 41 0.86 0.98 -7.76
N HIS A 42 0.75 0.64 -6.49
CA HIS A 42 -0.36 -0.16 -6.01
C HIS A 42 -1.68 0.59 -6.21
N ASP A 43 -1.67 1.86 -5.84
CA ASP A 43 -2.83 2.71 -5.98
C ASP A 43 -3.25 2.84 -7.44
N GLN A 44 -2.28 3.07 -8.31
CA GLN A 44 -2.54 3.18 -9.73
C GLN A 44 -3.04 1.88 -10.33
N CYS A 45 -2.52 0.77 -9.84
CA CYS A 45 -2.97 -0.54 -10.29
C CYS A 45 -4.45 -0.72 -10.01
N LEU A 46 -4.88 -0.38 -8.81
CA LEU A 46 -6.27 -0.50 -8.43
C LEU A 46 -7.15 0.44 -9.26
N ASN A 47 -6.65 1.64 -9.53
CA ASN A 47 -7.39 2.62 -10.30
C ASN A 47 -7.59 2.20 -11.77
N LYS A 48 -6.72 1.34 -12.25
CA LYS A 48 -6.85 0.84 -13.62
C LYS A 48 -7.85 -0.30 -13.72
N GLY A 49 -8.42 -0.71 -12.62
CA GLY A 49 -9.38 -1.79 -12.63
C GLY A 49 -8.77 -3.17 -12.64
N ILE A 50 -7.47 -3.25 -12.36
CA ILE A 50 -6.81 -4.54 -12.25
C ILE A 50 -7.24 -5.17 -10.94
N SER A 51 -7.34 -6.48 -10.89
CA SER A 51 -7.86 -7.14 -9.70
C SER A 51 -7.02 -6.82 -8.48
N PRO A 52 -7.66 -6.62 -7.32
CA PRO A 52 -6.92 -6.34 -6.09
C PRO A 52 -5.90 -7.40 -5.75
N CYS A 53 -6.21 -8.65 -6.05
CA CYS A 53 -5.28 -9.74 -5.78
C CYS A 53 -3.98 -9.58 -6.58
N GLN A 54 -4.11 -9.21 -7.84
CA GLN A 54 -2.95 -8.97 -8.68
C GLN A 54 -2.18 -7.74 -8.22
N CYS A 55 -2.91 -6.67 -7.90
CA CYS A 55 -2.28 -5.44 -7.44
C CYS A 55 -1.54 -5.65 -6.13
N ASP A 56 -2.12 -6.44 -5.24
CA ASP A 56 -1.50 -6.74 -3.96
C ASP A 56 -0.21 -7.54 -4.16
N LYS A 57 -0.24 -8.48 -5.09
CA LYS A 57 0.94 -9.27 -5.36
C LYS A 57 2.07 -8.41 -5.89
N GLU A 58 1.76 -7.52 -6.81
CA GLU A 58 2.77 -6.62 -7.35
C GLU A 58 3.31 -5.69 -6.29
N PHE A 59 2.44 -5.25 -5.40
CA PHE A 59 2.84 -4.39 -4.31
C PHE A 59 3.81 -5.12 -3.38
N MET A 60 3.48 -6.35 -3.02
CA MET A 60 4.35 -7.15 -2.16
C MET A 60 5.69 -7.41 -2.81
N ASP A 61 5.68 -7.71 -4.10
CA ASP A 61 6.93 -7.91 -4.82
C ASP A 61 7.78 -6.64 -4.81
N CYS A 62 7.14 -5.50 -4.95
CA CYS A 62 7.84 -4.22 -4.91
C CYS A 62 8.48 -3.98 -3.55
N LEU A 63 7.75 -4.29 -2.49
CA LEU A 63 8.24 -4.05 -1.13
C LEU A 63 9.29 -5.04 -0.68
N HIS A 64 9.26 -6.24 -1.22
CA HIS A 64 10.06 -7.34 -0.74
C HIS A 64 11.54 -6.98 -0.58
N ASN A 65 12.10 -6.39 -1.59
CA ASN A 65 13.52 -6.06 -1.58
C ASN A 65 13.84 -4.76 -0.85
N LYS A 66 12.82 -4.07 -0.38
CA LYS A 66 13.02 -2.79 0.27
C LYS A 66 12.92 -2.88 1.78
N ARG A 67 12.62 -4.07 2.29
CA ARG A 67 12.54 -4.28 3.73
C ARG A 67 13.93 -4.19 4.32
N ASN A 68 14.04 -3.43 5.39
CA ASN A 68 15.33 -3.25 6.05
C ASN A 68 15.07 -2.74 7.46
N ARG A 69 15.48 -3.51 8.43
CA ARG A 69 15.23 -3.14 9.83
C ARG A 69 16.07 -1.99 10.30
N ASP A 70 17.12 -1.68 9.57
CA ASP A 70 18.06 -0.66 10.00
C ASP A 70 17.68 0.75 9.56
N THR A 71 16.71 0.87 8.68
CA THR A 71 16.28 2.18 8.22
C THR A 71 14.79 2.36 8.48
N ASP A 72 14.39 3.61 8.63
CA ASP A 72 12.99 3.93 8.88
C ASP A 72 12.10 3.48 7.72
N LYS A 73 12.50 3.81 6.50
CA LYS A 73 11.67 3.42 5.36
C LYS A 73 11.67 1.91 5.16
N GLY A 74 12.78 1.25 5.49
CA GLY A 74 12.85 -0.19 5.37
C GLY A 74 11.94 -0.89 6.38
N ARG A 75 11.84 -0.33 7.57
CA ARG A 75 10.93 -0.88 8.58
C ARG A 75 9.48 -0.69 8.16
N LYS A 76 9.19 0.46 7.54
CA LYS A 76 7.84 0.70 7.05
C LYS A 76 7.49 -0.26 5.92
N ALA A 77 8.46 -0.55 5.06
CA ALA A 77 8.25 -1.52 4.00
C ALA A 77 7.96 -2.89 4.58
N ALA A 78 8.66 -3.26 5.64
CA ALA A 78 8.45 -4.55 6.28
C ALA A 78 7.06 -4.64 6.91
N ILE A 79 6.63 -3.58 7.55
CA ILE A 79 5.31 -3.55 8.17
C ILE A 79 4.22 -3.73 7.13
N MET A 80 4.34 -3.00 6.04
CA MET A 80 3.34 -3.09 4.98
C MET A 80 3.37 -4.45 4.29
N TYR A 81 4.56 -4.98 4.10
CA TYR A 81 4.70 -6.28 3.48
C TYR A 81 4.00 -7.35 4.31
N ASP A 82 4.24 -7.34 5.61
CA ASP A 82 3.63 -8.32 6.50
C ASP A 82 2.12 -8.19 6.52
N PHE A 83 1.64 -6.96 6.57
CA PHE A 83 0.21 -6.70 6.55
C PHE A 83 -0.42 -7.24 5.27
N MET A 84 0.20 -6.94 4.13
CA MET A 84 -0.34 -7.37 2.85
C MET A 84 -0.27 -8.88 2.68
N LYS A 85 0.74 -9.49 3.27
CA LYS A 85 0.87 -10.93 3.21
C LYS A 85 -0.32 -11.61 3.89
N VAL A 86 -0.70 -11.11 5.06
CA VAL A 86 -1.84 -11.65 5.77
C VAL A 86 -3.12 -11.37 5.00
N ARG A 87 -3.28 -10.15 4.53
CA ARG A 87 -4.47 -9.78 3.80
C ARG A 87 -4.65 -10.59 2.54
N SER A 88 -3.58 -10.79 1.79
CA SER A 88 -3.65 -11.55 0.55
C SER A 88 -3.96 -13.00 0.80
N ALA A 89 -3.52 -13.54 1.92
CA ALA A 89 -3.84 -14.92 2.26
C ALA A 89 -5.33 -15.08 2.40
N PHE A 90 -6.03 -14.07 2.91
CA PHE A 90 -7.48 -14.14 3.04
C PHE A 90 -8.18 -13.86 1.73
N THR A 91 -7.76 -12.85 1.00
CA THR A 91 -8.50 -12.44 -0.19
C THR A 91 -8.16 -13.27 -1.42
N CYS A 92 -6.91 -13.68 -1.55
CA CYS A 92 -6.48 -14.43 -2.72
C CYS A 92 -6.32 -15.90 -2.41
N GLY A 93 -5.74 -16.20 -1.26
CA GLY A 93 -5.46 -17.56 -0.88
C GLY A 93 -6.70 -18.37 -0.62
N GLN A 94 -7.74 -17.71 -0.12
CA GLN A 94 -8.97 -18.40 0.18
C GLN A 94 -9.58 -19.04 -1.04
N ARG A 95 -9.55 -18.35 -2.14
CA ARG A 95 -10.08 -18.89 -3.36
C ARG A 95 -9.36 -20.13 -3.79
N LYS A 96 -8.06 -20.12 -3.62
CA LYS A 96 -7.28 -21.27 -3.96
C LYS A 96 -7.64 -22.46 -3.11
N ARG A 97 -7.99 -22.18 -1.90
CA ARG A 97 -8.29 -23.24 -0.97
C ARG A 97 -9.52 -24.00 -1.36
N PHE A 98 -10.43 -23.34 -1.98
CA PHE A 98 -11.67 -24.00 -2.38
C PHE A 98 -11.58 -24.66 -3.73
N LEU A 99 -10.52 -24.45 -4.39
CA LEU A 99 -10.32 -25.10 -5.67
C LEU A 99 -9.54 -26.37 -5.50
#